data_423421f8e90918cf22bc73c7cd92f36f
#
_entry.id   423421f8e90918cf22bc73c7cd92f36f
#
_cell.length_a   1.000
_cell.length_b   1.000
_cell.length_c   1.000
_cell.angle_alpha   90.00
_cell.angle_beta   90.00
_cell.angle_gamma   90.00
#
_symmetry.space_group_name_H-M   'P 1'
#
loop_
_entity.id
_entity.type
_entity.pdbx_description
1 polymer ?
#
loop_
_entity_poly.entity_id
_entity_poly.type
_entity_poly.pdbx_seq_one_letter_code
_entity_poly.pdbx_strand_id
1 'polypeptide(L)'
;MDWKIKYHPLAAEELAKLDGSVRKIVLKGILKVAQNPRPQSEGGYGKPLGNKGGNDLTGLLKIKYRDIGIRVVYKLVEDELTHEMFILVISARADNEVYDIAGKRKP
;
A
#
# COMPACT_ATOMS: atom_id res chain seq x y z
N MET A 1 0.43 -18.70 5.16
CA MET A 1 0.28 -17.85 6.34
C MET A 1 -0.46 -16.59 5.96
N ASP A 2 -1.52 -16.27 6.69
CA ASP A 2 -2.36 -15.13 6.34
C ASP A 2 -1.80 -13.83 6.90
N TRP A 3 -1.77 -12.83 6.06
CA TRP A 3 -1.37 -11.49 6.46
C TRP A 3 -2.58 -10.71 6.93
N LYS A 4 -2.48 -10.05 8.08
CA LYS A 4 -3.52 -9.16 8.57
C LYS A 4 -3.37 -7.81 7.86
N ILE A 5 -4.49 -7.24 7.42
CA ILE A 5 -4.48 -5.93 6.79
C ILE A 5 -4.82 -4.89 7.85
N LYS A 6 -3.93 -3.93 8.02
CA LYS A 6 -4.11 -2.80 8.93
C LYS A 6 -4.04 -1.50 8.13
N TYR A 7 -4.72 -0.48 8.59
CA TYR A 7 -4.77 0.81 7.91
C TYR A 7 -4.27 1.92 8.80
N HIS A 8 -3.40 2.77 8.27
CA HIS A 8 -3.15 4.07 8.87
C HIS A 8 -4.49 4.80 8.94
N PRO A 9 -4.79 5.56 10.01
CA PRO A 9 -6.09 6.24 10.13
C PRO A 9 -6.47 7.09 8.92
N LEU A 10 -5.51 7.81 8.33
CA LEU A 10 -5.76 8.62 7.15
C LEU A 10 -5.99 7.77 5.91
N ALA A 11 -5.36 6.61 5.80
CA ALA A 11 -5.60 5.68 4.69
C ALA A 11 -7.01 5.10 4.79
N ALA A 12 -7.48 4.79 5.99
CA ALA A 12 -8.84 4.30 6.20
C ALA A 12 -9.87 5.35 5.75
N GLU A 13 -9.63 6.63 6.06
CA GLU A 13 -10.49 7.72 5.60
C GLU A 13 -10.46 7.85 4.08
N GLU A 14 -9.29 7.73 3.48
CA GLU A 14 -9.13 7.80 2.02
C GLU A 14 -9.92 6.70 1.34
N LEU A 15 -9.87 5.49 1.88
CA LEU A 15 -10.64 4.37 1.36
C LEU A 15 -12.15 4.65 1.47
N ALA A 16 -12.59 5.14 2.62
CA ALA A 16 -14.00 5.41 2.87
C ALA A 16 -14.57 6.49 1.94
N LYS A 17 -13.73 7.43 1.51
CA LYS A 17 -14.16 8.53 0.64
C LYS A 17 -14.23 8.16 -0.84
N LEU A 18 -13.71 6.99 -1.21
CA LEU A 18 -13.78 6.55 -2.60
C LEU A 18 -15.23 6.23 -2.99
N ASP A 19 -15.56 6.49 -4.26
CA ASP A 19 -16.82 6.02 -4.82
C ASP A 19 -16.94 4.51 -4.60
N GLY A 20 -18.17 4.02 -4.35
CA GLY A 20 -18.39 2.64 -3.97
C GLY A 20 -17.85 1.63 -4.97
N SER A 21 -18.00 1.90 -6.28
CA SER A 21 -17.49 1.00 -7.31
C SER A 21 -15.96 0.98 -7.34
N VAL A 22 -15.33 2.14 -7.14
CA VAL A 22 -13.87 2.25 -7.08
C VAL A 22 -13.35 1.57 -5.82
N ARG A 23 -14.02 1.77 -4.68
CA ARG A 23 -13.64 1.14 -3.41
C ARG A 23 -13.60 -0.37 -3.53
N LYS A 24 -14.59 -0.98 -4.20
CA LYS A 24 -14.61 -2.42 -4.40
C LYS A 24 -13.39 -2.92 -5.18
N ILE A 25 -13.01 -2.18 -6.23
CA ILE A 25 -11.83 -2.52 -7.03
C ILE A 25 -10.56 -2.44 -6.18
N VAL A 26 -10.44 -1.36 -5.40
CA VAL A 26 -9.27 -1.16 -4.54
C VAL A 26 -9.18 -2.27 -3.49
N LEU A 27 -10.28 -2.58 -2.81
CA LEU A 27 -10.32 -3.63 -1.80
C LEU A 27 -9.97 -5.00 -2.39
N LYS A 28 -10.49 -5.30 -3.57
CA LYS A 28 -10.20 -6.58 -4.24
C LYS A 28 -8.71 -6.72 -4.51
N GLY A 29 -8.07 -5.65 -4.97
CA GLY A 29 -6.63 -5.65 -5.23
C GLY A 29 -5.82 -5.78 -3.95
N ILE A 30 -6.22 -5.10 -2.88
CA ILE A 30 -5.56 -5.22 -1.58
C ILE A 30 -5.64 -6.67 -1.07
N LEU A 31 -6.82 -7.30 -1.16
CA LEU A 31 -7.00 -8.68 -0.72
C LEU A 31 -6.16 -9.65 -1.55
N LYS A 32 -6.05 -9.41 -2.86
CA LYS A 32 -5.19 -10.23 -3.71
C LYS A 32 -3.73 -10.13 -3.29
N VAL A 33 -3.24 -8.90 -3.12
CA VAL A 33 -1.84 -8.68 -2.75
C VAL A 33 -1.57 -9.22 -1.34
N ALA A 34 -2.55 -9.14 -0.44
CA ALA A 34 -2.40 -9.64 0.93
C ALA A 34 -2.18 -11.15 1.01
N GLN A 35 -2.45 -11.90 -0.05
CA GLN A 35 -2.14 -13.33 -0.09
C GLN A 35 -0.63 -13.56 -0.04
N ASN A 36 0.15 -12.66 -0.63
CA ASN A 36 1.60 -12.63 -0.51
C ASN A 36 2.09 -11.21 -0.80
N PRO A 37 2.09 -10.33 0.22
CA PRO A 37 2.43 -8.92 0.02
C PRO A 37 3.93 -8.64 -0.03
N ARG A 38 4.77 -9.66 -0.01
CA ARG A 38 6.22 -9.52 -0.11
C ARG A 38 6.61 -9.01 -1.49
N PRO A 39 7.82 -8.46 -1.64
CA PRO A 39 8.31 -8.00 -2.95
C PRO A 39 8.27 -9.09 -4.01
N GLN A 40 8.14 -8.68 -5.26
CA GLN A 40 8.17 -9.62 -6.39
C GLN A 40 9.46 -10.42 -6.44
N SER A 41 10.58 -9.84 -6.01
CA SER A 41 11.87 -10.55 -5.91
C SER A 41 11.83 -11.73 -4.94
N GLU A 42 10.85 -11.75 -4.03
CA GLU A 42 10.64 -12.83 -3.07
C GLU A 42 9.42 -13.68 -3.41
N GLY A 43 8.92 -13.56 -4.64
CA GLY A 43 7.78 -14.33 -5.11
C GLY A 43 6.42 -13.73 -4.79
N GLY A 44 6.38 -12.54 -4.22
CA GLY A 44 5.14 -11.86 -3.84
C GLY A 44 4.58 -10.94 -4.91
N TYR A 45 3.54 -10.21 -4.56
CA TYR A 45 2.86 -9.28 -5.47
C TYR A 45 3.33 -7.83 -5.31
N GLY A 46 4.15 -7.54 -4.30
CA GLY A 46 4.54 -6.18 -3.97
C GLY A 46 5.62 -5.61 -4.87
N LYS A 47 5.49 -4.32 -5.18
CA LYS A 47 6.51 -3.58 -5.95
C LYS A 47 7.21 -2.59 -5.02
N PRO A 48 8.51 -2.81 -4.71
CA PRO A 48 9.25 -1.88 -3.85
C PRO A 48 9.37 -0.49 -4.47
N LEU A 49 9.35 0.53 -3.63
CA LEU A 49 9.52 1.91 -4.05
C LEU A 49 10.98 2.35 -4.07
N GLY A 50 11.78 1.87 -3.09
CA GLY A 50 13.16 2.32 -2.95
C GLY A 50 13.25 3.79 -2.56
N ASN A 51 14.31 4.47 -2.99
CA ASN A 51 14.48 5.91 -2.75
C ASN A 51 13.96 6.68 -3.96
N LYS A 52 12.97 7.54 -3.76
CA LYS A 52 12.32 8.31 -4.81
C LYS A 52 12.18 9.77 -4.40
N GLY A 53 12.52 10.69 -5.31
CA GLY A 53 12.29 12.12 -5.10
C GLY A 53 12.90 12.70 -3.84
N GLY A 54 14.04 12.18 -3.39
CA GLY A 54 14.68 12.63 -2.16
C GLY A 54 14.10 12.01 -0.88
N ASN A 55 13.06 11.19 -0.98
CA ASN A 55 12.47 10.50 0.16
C ASN A 55 13.10 9.11 0.32
N ASP A 56 13.35 8.72 1.56
CA ASP A 56 13.74 7.35 1.87
C ASP A 56 12.47 6.51 1.97
N LEU A 57 12.17 5.77 0.91
CA LEU A 57 11.01 4.91 0.81
C LEU A 57 11.39 3.43 0.92
N THR A 58 12.58 3.16 1.44
CA THR A 58 13.05 1.79 1.66
C THR A 58 12.09 1.03 2.56
N GLY A 59 11.74 -0.19 2.14
CA GLY A 59 10.80 -1.01 2.88
C GLY A 59 9.33 -0.76 2.56
N LEU A 60 9.03 0.25 1.73
CA LEU A 60 7.67 0.49 1.28
C LEU A 60 7.41 -0.20 -0.06
N LEU A 61 6.16 -0.60 -0.24
CA LEU A 61 5.71 -1.28 -1.45
C LEU A 61 4.43 -0.60 -1.96
N LYS A 62 4.11 -0.82 -3.23
CA LYS A 62 2.95 -0.19 -3.85
C LYS A 62 2.08 -1.19 -4.60
N ILE A 63 0.81 -0.82 -4.73
CA ILE A 63 -0.14 -1.42 -5.66
C ILE A 63 -0.61 -0.28 -6.56
N LYS A 64 -0.49 -0.46 -7.87
CA LYS A 64 -0.89 0.56 -8.82
C LYS A 64 -2.09 0.07 -9.62
N TYR A 65 -3.20 0.82 -9.52
CA TYR A 65 -4.44 0.52 -10.25
C TYR A 65 -4.50 1.47 -11.45
N ARG A 66 -3.94 1.03 -12.59
CA ARG A 66 -3.77 1.89 -13.77
C ARG A 66 -5.09 2.36 -14.36
N ASP A 67 -6.08 1.49 -14.39
CA ASP A 67 -7.37 1.80 -15.04
C ASP A 67 -8.17 2.86 -14.28
N ILE A 68 -7.99 2.95 -12.98
CA ILE A 68 -8.72 3.90 -12.14
C ILE A 68 -7.83 4.99 -11.55
N GLY A 69 -6.53 4.97 -11.86
CA GLY A 69 -5.61 6.00 -11.41
C GLY A 69 -5.35 6.05 -9.92
N ILE A 70 -5.56 4.96 -9.21
CA ILE A 70 -5.35 4.89 -7.75
C ILE A 70 -4.01 4.22 -7.47
N ARG A 71 -3.36 4.66 -6.39
CA ARG A 71 -2.15 4.05 -5.88
C ARG A 71 -2.31 3.76 -4.40
N VAL A 72 -1.87 2.58 -3.98
CA VAL A 72 -1.86 2.16 -2.58
C VAL A 72 -0.41 1.92 -2.19
N VAL A 73 0.02 2.52 -1.08
CA VAL A 73 1.37 2.27 -0.55
C VAL A 73 1.23 1.62 0.82
N TYR A 74 2.01 0.59 1.04
CA TYR A 74 1.97 -0.15 2.29
C TYR A 74 3.38 -0.56 2.72
N LYS A 75 3.50 -0.97 3.98
CA LYS A 75 4.72 -1.58 4.52
C LYS A 75 4.35 -2.92 5.14
N LEU A 76 5.35 -3.77 5.30
CA LEU A 76 5.18 -5.03 6.00
C LEU A 76 5.66 -4.87 7.43
N VAL A 77 4.87 -5.35 8.37
CA VAL A 77 5.26 -5.44 9.78
C VAL A 77 5.31 -6.93 10.10
N GLU A 78 6.50 -7.43 10.34
CA GLU A 78 6.71 -8.86 10.48
C GLU A 78 7.68 -9.16 11.63
N ASP A 79 7.27 -10.04 12.52
CA ASP A 79 8.12 -10.65 13.53
C ASP A 79 7.69 -12.11 13.70
N GLU A 80 8.13 -12.78 14.74
CA GLU A 80 7.83 -14.20 14.94
C GLU A 80 6.33 -14.48 15.08
N LEU A 81 5.55 -13.51 15.55
CA LEU A 81 4.13 -13.69 15.84
C LEU A 81 3.21 -12.87 14.93
N THR A 82 3.75 -11.88 14.24
CA THR A 82 2.95 -10.86 13.54
C THR A 82 3.31 -10.83 12.06
N HIS A 83 2.29 -10.88 11.21
CA HIS A 83 2.42 -10.69 9.78
C HIS A 83 1.33 -9.69 9.36
N GLU A 84 1.71 -8.41 9.23
CA GLU A 84 0.77 -7.34 8.90
C GLU A 84 1.17 -6.62 7.63
N MET A 85 0.17 -6.39 6.78
CA MET A 85 0.25 -5.50 5.64
C MET A 85 -0.36 -4.18 6.08
N PHE A 86 0.48 -3.18 6.34
CA PHE A 86 0.05 -1.90 6.91
C PHE A 86 -0.12 -0.88 5.78
N ILE A 87 -1.36 -0.53 5.48
CA ILE A 87 -1.70 0.40 4.41
C ILE A 87 -1.46 1.83 4.89
N LEU A 88 -0.57 2.56 4.23
CA LEU A 88 -0.18 3.91 4.61
C LEU A 88 -0.95 5.00 3.88
N VAL A 89 -1.23 4.80 2.58
CA VAL A 89 -1.92 5.80 1.78
C VAL A 89 -2.68 5.13 0.63
N ILE A 90 -3.86 5.68 0.33
CA ILE A 90 -4.69 5.30 -0.82
C ILE A 90 -5.04 6.62 -1.52
N SER A 91 -4.54 6.83 -2.74
CA SER A 91 -4.69 8.15 -3.36
C SER A 91 -4.72 8.08 -4.89
N ALA A 92 -5.44 9.03 -5.49
CA ALA A 92 -5.45 9.25 -6.95
C ALA A 92 -4.41 10.28 -7.37
N ARG A 93 -3.58 10.76 -6.45
CA ARG A 93 -2.55 11.77 -6.75
C ARG A 93 -1.43 11.18 -7.59
N ALA A 94 -0.60 12.05 -8.17
CA ALA A 94 0.58 11.63 -8.93
C ALA A 94 1.56 10.86 -8.03
N ASP A 95 2.39 10.02 -8.64
CA ASP A 95 3.33 9.14 -7.92
C ASP A 95 4.16 9.89 -6.87
N ASN A 96 4.78 11.01 -7.25
CA ASN A 96 5.64 11.77 -6.35
C ASN A 96 4.89 12.31 -5.13
N GLU A 97 3.64 12.76 -5.31
CA GLU A 97 2.82 13.24 -4.20
C GLU A 97 2.44 12.10 -3.25
N VAL A 98 2.06 10.97 -3.80
CA VAL A 98 1.71 9.78 -3.01
C VAL A 98 2.91 9.31 -2.20
N TYR A 99 4.09 9.31 -2.81
CA TYR A 99 5.31 8.86 -2.14
C TYR A 99 5.74 9.83 -1.04
N ASP A 100 5.56 11.14 -1.23
CA ASP A 100 5.80 12.13 -0.18
C ASP A 100 4.89 11.87 1.03
N ILE A 101 3.60 11.62 0.77
CA ILE A 101 2.63 11.33 1.82
C ILE A 101 3.02 10.04 2.56
N ALA A 102 3.38 9.00 1.82
CA ALA A 102 3.78 7.72 2.41
C ALA A 102 5.01 7.87 3.30
N GLY A 103 6.00 8.65 2.85
CA GLY A 103 7.19 8.91 3.63
C GLY A 103 6.89 9.61 4.96
N LYS A 104 5.93 10.53 4.96
CA LYS A 104 5.51 11.25 6.17
C LYS A 104 4.70 10.36 7.13
N ARG A 105 3.97 9.38 6.60
CA ARG A 105 3.14 8.46 7.39
C ARG A 105 3.91 7.23 7.87
N LYS A 106 5.09 7.02 7.34
CA LYS A 106 5.95 5.89 7.71
C LYS A 106 6.29 5.99 9.19
N PRO A 107 6.02 4.92 10.00
CA PRO A 107 6.35 4.93 11.42
C PRO A 107 7.84 4.92 11.68
#